data_e35d36957f64fc2c108239d32a359ba8
#
_entry.id   e35d36957f64fc2c108239d32a359ba8
#
_cell.length_a   1.000
_cell.length_b   1.000
_cell.length_c   1.000
_cell.angle_alpha   90.00
_cell.angle_beta   90.00
_cell.angle_gamma   90.00
#
_symmetry.space_group_name_H-M   'P 1'
#
loop_
_entity.id
_entity.type
_entity.pdbx_description
1 polymer ?
#
loop_
_entity_poly.entity_id
_entity_poly.type
_entity_poly.pdbx_seq_one_letter_code
_entity_poly.pdbx_strand_id
1 'polypeptide(L)'
;MKVGIDAVQFDIPKLYLPIPTLAENRSIEAEKLTKGLGLQKMSFLDVQQDVITLGANALLKLIEQEALALESISKIFVGTESGVDNSKPIASYLIS
;
A
#
# COMPACT_ATOMS: atom_id res chain seq x y z
N MET A 1 0.36 -8.66 30.08
CA MET A 1 -0.45 -8.10 28.98
C MET A 1 0.07 -8.63 27.67
N LYS A 2 -0.80 -9.14 26.84
CA LYS A 2 -0.44 -9.61 25.49
C LYS A 2 -0.79 -8.52 24.50
N VAL A 3 0.20 -8.12 23.67
CA VAL A 3 0.02 -7.10 22.64
C VAL A 3 0.48 -7.68 21.31
N GLY A 4 -0.26 -7.42 20.27
CA GLY A 4 0.09 -7.90 18.93
C GLY A 4 -0.72 -7.23 17.86
N ILE A 5 -0.45 -7.64 16.62
CA ILE A 5 -1.23 -7.18 15.46
C ILE A 5 -2.50 -8.03 15.38
N ASP A 6 -3.64 -7.37 15.45
CA ASP A 6 -4.94 -8.04 15.41
C ASP A 6 -5.38 -8.35 13.98
N ALA A 7 -5.15 -7.42 13.05
CA ALA A 7 -5.54 -7.60 11.67
C ALA A 7 -4.62 -6.82 10.74
N VAL A 8 -4.39 -7.37 9.54
CA VAL A 8 -3.55 -6.77 8.50
C VAL A 8 -4.30 -6.83 7.17
N GLN A 9 -4.22 -5.76 6.41
CA GLN A 9 -4.77 -5.71 5.05
C GLN A 9 -3.92 -4.80 4.19
N PHE A 10 -4.00 -4.99 2.88
CA PHE A 10 -3.29 -4.16 1.92
C PHE A 10 -4.20 -3.83 0.75
N ASP A 11 -3.81 -2.80 0.01
CA ASP A 11 -4.44 -2.45 -1.25
C ASP A 11 -3.37 -2.06 -2.27
N ILE A 12 -3.60 -2.40 -3.52
CA ILE A 12 -2.69 -2.08 -4.62
C ILE A 12 -3.47 -1.46 -5.76
N PRO A 13 -2.84 -0.59 -6.56
CA PRO A 13 -3.48 -0.05 -7.76
C PRO A 13 -3.83 -1.16 -8.74
N LYS A 14 -4.89 -0.97 -9.51
CA LYS A 14 -5.32 -1.92 -10.54
C LYS A 14 -4.43 -1.88 -11.77
N LEU A 15 -3.82 -0.72 -12.05
CA LEU A 15 -2.92 -0.56 -13.18
C LEU A 15 -1.54 -1.12 -12.84
N TYR A 16 -0.93 -1.81 -13.80
CA TYR A 16 0.40 -2.34 -13.59
C TYR A 16 1.21 -2.32 -14.89
N LEU A 17 2.52 -2.35 -14.73
CA LEU A 17 3.46 -2.44 -15.84
C LEU A 17 4.32 -3.68 -15.61
N PRO A 18 4.39 -4.62 -16.58
CA PRO A 18 5.31 -5.75 -16.46
C PRO A 18 6.74 -5.26 -16.35
N ILE A 19 7.56 -5.93 -15.55
CA ILE A 19 8.94 -5.50 -15.33
C ILE A 19 9.78 -5.46 -16.62
N PRO A 20 9.67 -6.42 -17.56
CA PRO A 20 10.40 -6.29 -18.82
C PRO A 20 10.10 -4.99 -19.57
N THR A 21 8.83 -4.54 -19.59
CA THR A 21 8.45 -3.28 -20.21
C THR A 21 9.04 -2.08 -19.48
N LEU A 22 9.03 -2.10 -18.15
CA LEU A 22 9.63 -1.05 -17.34
C LEU A 22 11.13 -0.96 -17.59
N ALA A 23 11.81 -2.11 -17.60
CA ALA A 23 13.25 -2.17 -17.83
C ALA A 23 13.63 -1.61 -19.20
N GLU A 24 12.85 -1.91 -20.23
CA GLU A 24 13.05 -1.37 -21.57
C GLU A 24 12.94 0.14 -21.59
N ASN A 25 11.89 0.69 -20.97
CA ASN A 25 11.67 2.14 -20.91
C ASN A 25 12.74 2.88 -20.10
N ARG A 26 13.32 2.21 -19.12
CA ARG A 26 14.36 2.79 -18.25
C ARG A 26 15.78 2.45 -18.68
N SER A 27 15.92 1.68 -19.78
CA SER A 27 17.23 1.25 -20.31
C SER A 27 18.06 0.50 -19.27
N ILE A 28 17.43 -0.37 -18.48
CA ILE A 28 18.09 -1.23 -17.50
C ILE A 28 17.81 -2.68 -17.81
N GLU A 29 18.63 -3.57 -17.23
CA GLU A 29 18.42 -5.00 -17.41
C GLU A 29 17.27 -5.49 -16.53
N ALA A 30 16.27 -6.15 -17.16
CA ALA A 30 15.11 -6.67 -16.44
C ALA A 30 15.52 -7.64 -15.32
N GLU A 31 16.58 -8.44 -15.53
CA GLU A 31 17.03 -9.42 -14.56
C GLU A 31 17.43 -8.82 -13.21
N LYS A 32 17.91 -7.59 -13.21
CA LYS A 32 18.23 -6.90 -11.95
C LYS A 32 17.00 -6.72 -11.07
N LEU A 33 15.83 -6.53 -11.69
CA LEU A 33 14.56 -6.34 -11.00
C LEU A 33 13.86 -7.67 -10.73
N THR A 34 13.80 -8.56 -11.71
CA THR A 34 13.08 -9.83 -11.58
C THR A 34 13.81 -10.83 -10.69
N LYS A 35 15.13 -11.01 -10.87
CA LYS A 35 15.91 -11.94 -10.07
C LYS A 35 16.48 -11.30 -8.82
N GLY A 36 16.97 -10.05 -8.94
CA GLY A 36 17.57 -9.35 -7.82
C GLY A 36 16.57 -8.96 -6.75
N LEU A 37 15.42 -8.42 -7.14
CA LEU A 37 14.40 -7.94 -6.22
C LEU A 37 13.14 -8.81 -6.19
N GLY A 38 13.06 -9.83 -7.05
CA GLY A 38 11.90 -10.71 -7.11
C GLY A 38 10.65 -10.08 -7.70
N LEU A 39 10.80 -9.00 -8.46
CA LEU A 39 9.68 -8.26 -9.03
C LEU A 39 9.23 -8.88 -10.35
N GLN A 40 7.92 -8.95 -10.56
CA GLN A 40 7.32 -9.39 -11.82
C GLN A 40 6.55 -8.25 -12.50
N LYS A 41 5.87 -7.45 -11.72
CA LYS A 41 5.04 -6.33 -12.17
C LYS A 41 5.23 -5.16 -11.22
N MET A 42 5.06 -3.97 -11.75
CA MET A 42 5.04 -2.75 -10.95
C MET A 42 3.66 -2.10 -11.10
N SER A 43 2.94 -1.93 -10.01
CA SER A 43 1.67 -1.23 -10.02
C SER A 43 1.90 0.28 -10.01
N PHE A 44 0.97 1.02 -10.57
CA PHE A 44 1.02 2.48 -10.55
C PHE A 44 -0.37 3.05 -10.35
N LEU A 45 -0.42 4.25 -9.80
CA LEU A 45 -1.67 4.91 -9.44
C LEU A 45 -2.38 5.46 -10.68
N ASP A 46 -3.70 5.34 -10.69
CA ASP A 46 -4.54 6.09 -11.61
C ASP A 46 -4.53 7.57 -11.19
N VAL A 47 -4.96 8.45 -12.10
CA VAL A 47 -4.95 9.91 -11.87
C VAL A 47 -5.78 10.35 -10.66
N GLN A 48 -6.74 9.53 -10.24
CA GLN A 48 -7.63 9.82 -9.11
C GLN A 48 -7.22 9.11 -7.82
N GLN A 49 -6.09 8.41 -7.82
CA GLN A 49 -5.63 7.65 -6.67
C GLN A 49 -4.38 8.27 -6.06
N ASP A 50 -4.21 8.10 -4.76
CA ASP A 50 -2.99 8.43 -4.03
C ASP A 50 -2.79 7.42 -2.89
N VAL A 51 -1.72 7.59 -2.13
CA VAL A 51 -1.40 6.68 -1.03
C VAL A 51 -2.48 6.72 0.06
N ILE A 52 -3.13 7.85 0.27
CA ILE A 52 -4.21 8.00 1.25
C ILE A 52 -5.43 7.20 0.81
N THR A 53 -5.80 7.29 -0.47
CA THR A 53 -6.92 6.53 -1.04
C THR A 53 -6.67 5.02 -0.94
N LEU A 54 -5.46 4.57 -1.25
CA LEU A 54 -5.09 3.16 -1.12
C LEU A 54 -5.17 2.70 0.34
N GLY A 55 -4.68 3.52 1.27
CA GLY A 55 -4.76 3.22 2.69
C GLY A 55 -6.20 3.14 3.19
N ALA A 56 -7.05 4.07 2.74
CA ALA A 56 -8.46 4.05 3.08
C ALA A 56 -9.17 2.81 2.55
N ASN A 57 -8.87 2.40 1.31
CA ASN A 57 -9.44 1.19 0.72
C ASN A 57 -9.01 -0.06 1.48
N ALA A 58 -7.74 -0.15 1.86
CA ALA A 58 -7.26 -1.27 2.67
C ALA A 58 -7.95 -1.32 4.02
N LEU A 59 -8.13 -0.17 4.67
CA LEU A 59 -8.81 -0.09 5.96
C LEU A 59 -10.28 -0.53 5.83
N LEU A 60 -10.98 -0.09 4.80
CA LEU A 60 -12.37 -0.50 4.56
C LEU A 60 -12.49 -2.01 4.33
N LYS A 61 -11.57 -2.60 3.54
CA LYS A 61 -11.53 -4.04 3.33
C LYS A 61 -11.35 -4.78 4.66
N LEU A 62 -10.47 -4.30 5.50
CA LEU A 62 -10.18 -4.91 6.78
C LEU A 62 -11.39 -4.84 7.71
N ILE A 63 -12.06 -3.69 7.78
CA ILE A 63 -13.25 -3.51 8.59
C ILE A 63 -14.37 -4.45 8.14
N GLU A 64 -14.58 -4.58 6.83
CA GLU A 64 -15.61 -5.46 6.27
C GLU A 64 -15.29 -6.93 6.50
N GLN A 65 -14.07 -7.37 6.24
CA GLN A 65 -13.65 -8.76 6.35
C GLN A 65 -13.66 -9.25 7.79
N GLU A 66 -13.20 -8.41 8.71
CA GLU A 66 -13.09 -8.79 10.14
C GLU A 66 -14.30 -8.38 10.96
N ALA A 67 -15.30 -7.73 10.32
CA ALA A 67 -16.51 -7.22 10.99
C ALA A 67 -16.16 -6.36 12.21
N LEU A 68 -15.16 -5.48 12.06
CA LEU A 68 -14.67 -4.65 13.16
C LEU A 68 -15.61 -3.50 13.45
N ALA A 69 -15.82 -3.20 14.73
CA ALA A 69 -16.42 -1.94 15.16
C ALA A 69 -15.33 -0.86 15.18
N LEU A 70 -15.64 0.32 14.67
CA LEU A 70 -14.66 1.42 14.63
C LEU A 70 -14.12 1.76 16.02
N GLU A 71 -14.96 1.67 17.02
CA GLU A 71 -14.60 1.98 18.40
C GLU A 71 -13.60 0.98 19.00
N SER A 72 -13.50 -0.21 18.41
CA SER A 72 -12.58 -1.25 18.89
C SER A 72 -11.15 -1.06 18.41
N ILE A 73 -10.93 -0.15 17.44
CA ILE A 73 -9.61 0.10 16.87
C ILE A 73 -8.85 1.04 17.79
N SER A 74 -7.77 0.55 18.38
CA SER A 74 -6.94 1.36 19.28
C SER A 74 -5.73 1.99 18.59
N LYS A 75 -5.18 1.31 17.58
CA LYS A 75 -4.01 1.82 16.85
C LYS A 75 -4.06 1.40 15.39
N ILE A 76 -3.58 2.28 14.52
CA ILE A 76 -3.44 2.04 13.09
C ILE A 76 -1.98 2.29 12.69
N PHE A 77 -1.37 1.31 12.01
CA PHE A 77 -0.06 1.45 11.42
C PHE A 77 -0.17 1.33 9.91
N VAL A 78 0.42 2.28 9.18
CA VAL A 78 0.45 2.26 7.72
C VAL A 78 1.88 2.16 7.24
N GLY A 79 2.18 1.11 6.49
CA GLY A 79 3.49 0.91 5.87
C GLY A 79 3.47 1.39 4.43
N THR A 80 4.32 2.35 4.10
CA THR A 80 4.48 2.85 2.75
C THR A 80 5.81 3.58 2.61
N GLU A 81 6.34 3.60 1.40
CA GLU A 81 7.52 4.42 1.08
C GLU A 81 7.12 5.79 0.51
N SER A 82 5.82 6.02 0.29
CA SER A 82 5.30 7.26 -0.27
C SER A 82 4.51 8.02 0.78
N GLY A 83 4.83 9.29 0.96
CA GLY A 83 4.11 10.17 1.87
C GLY A 83 3.49 11.34 1.14
N VAL A 84 2.53 11.99 1.78
CA VAL A 84 1.90 13.22 1.28
C VAL A 84 2.52 14.43 1.96
N ASP A 85 2.82 14.30 3.24
CA ASP A 85 3.43 15.36 4.04
C ASP A 85 4.47 14.72 4.96
N ASN A 86 5.71 15.19 4.90
CA ASN A 86 6.80 14.64 5.69
C ASN A 86 6.58 14.81 7.21
N SER A 87 5.74 15.74 7.61
CA SER A 87 5.45 16.01 9.02
C SER A 87 4.20 15.32 9.53
N LYS A 88 3.47 14.61 8.67
CA LYS A 88 2.21 13.97 9.03
C LYS A 88 2.16 12.53 8.50
N PRO A 89 2.07 11.52 9.38
CA PRO A 89 1.97 10.14 8.94
C PRO A 89 0.64 9.86 8.21
N ILE A 90 0.68 8.94 7.25
CA ILE A 90 -0.50 8.58 6.46
C ILE A 90 -1.67 8.12 7.35
N ALA A 91 -1.37 7.39 8.42
CA ALA A 91 -2.40 6.93 9.35
C ALA A 91 -3.27 8.08 9.90
N SER A 92 -2.69 9.28 10.06
CA SER A 92 -3.43 10.45 10.55
C SER A 92 -4.58 10.86 9.64
N TYR A 93 -4.42 10.67 8.33
CA TYR A 93 -5.48 10.99 7.36
C TYR A 93 -6.64 10.01 7.44
N LEU A 94 -6.37 8.78 7.86
CA LEU A 94 -7.37 7.71 7.92
C LEU A 94 -8.29 7.82 9.13
N ILE A 95 -7.81 8.46 10.21
CA ILE A 95 -8.57 8.61 11.46
C ILE A 95 -9.26 9.98 11.60
N SER A 96 -9.05 10.85 10.63
CA SER A 96 -9.67 12.17 10.61
C SER A 96 -11.12 12.10 10.18
#